data_b56199528157c1d5299de853cd7778a7
#
_entry.id   b56199528157c1d5299de853cd7778a7
#
_cell.length_a   1.000
_cell.length_b   1.000
_cell.length_c   1.000
_cell.angle_alpha   90.00
_cell.angle_beta   90.00
_cell.angle_gamma   90.00
#
_symmetry.space_group_name_H-M   'P 1'
#
loop_
_entity.id
_entity.type
_entity.pdbx_description
1 polymer ?
#
loop_
_entity_poly.entity_id
_entity_poly.type
_entity_poly.pdbx_seq_one_letter_code
_entity_poly.pdbx_strand_id
1 'polypeptide(L)'
;MYKEVRSTSLNGAVAQLTSEMVGRHKAQRESLVIVRTTELKGDMEHEAKRRQIRQVAKHDIKFPLLHKRIRPAPAFRKVFRPTRPCLLA
;
A
#
# COMPACT_ATOMS: atom_id res chain seq x y z
N MET A 1 6.42 17.54 -7.24
CA MET A 1 6.12 16.86 -5.96
C MET A 1 6.94 15.58 -5.85
N TYR A 2 7.21 15.17 -4.65
CA TYR A 2 7.93 13.93 -4.35
C TYR A 2 7.02 13.00 -3.55
N LYS A 3 6.92 11.76 -3.96
CA LYS A 3 6.12 10.71 -3.29
C LYS A 3 6.91 9.41 -3.20
N GLU A 4 6.77 8.72 -2.10
CA GLU A 4 7.28 7.36 -1.90
C GLU A 4 6.09 6.41 -1.77
N VAL A 5 6.14 5.30 -2.49
CA VAL A 5 5.05 4.32 -2.55
C VAL A 5 5.61 2.91 -2.35
N ARG A 6 4.91 2.07 -1.60
CA ARG A 6 5.22 0.64 -1.47
C ARG A 6 4.35 -0.16 -2.42
N SER A 7 4.98 -0.94 -3.28
CA SER A 7 4.28 -1.83 -4.20
C SER A 7 5.17 -3.00 -4.61
N THR A 8 4.57 -4.03 -5.11
CA THR A 8 5.30 -5.20 -5.65
C THR A 8 5.78 -4.96 -7.09
N SER A 9 5.27 -3.95 -7.76
CA SER A 9 5.65 -3.62 -9.14
C SER A 9 5.62 -2.12 -9.38
N LEU A 10 6.38 -1.66 -10.37
CA LEU A 10 6.40 -0.25 -10.78
C LEU A 10 5.02 0.20 -11.29
N ASN A 11 4.37 -0.63 -12.10
CA ASN A 11 3.04 -0.31 -12.62
C ASN A 11 2.00 -0.15 -11.50
N GLY A 12 2.04 -1.02 -10.51
CA GLY A 12 1.19 -0.93 -9.33
C GLY A 12 1.46 0.35 -8.51
N ALA A 13 2.73 0.72 -8.36
CA ALA A 13 3.13 1.95 -7.67
C ALA A 13 2.61 3.20 -8.39
N VAL A 14 2.73 3.25 -9.71
CA VAL A 14 2.23 4.36 -10.53
C VAL A 14 0.71 4.46 -10.47
N ALA A 15 0.03 3.33 -10.54
CA ALA A 15 -1.43 3.30 -10.40
C ALA A 15 -1.90 3.81 -9.03
N GLN A 16 -1.22 3.38 -7.97
CA GLN A 16 -1.50 3.85 -6.60
C GLN A 16 -1.25 5.35 -6.45
N LEU A 17 -0.13 5.84 -6.98
CA LEU A 17 0.21 7.27 -6.97
C LEU A 17 -0.87 8.10 -7.69
N THR A 18 -1.26 7.67 -8.88
CA THR A 18 -2.27 8.37 -9.69
C THR A 18 -3.61 8.40 -8.94
N SER A 19 -4.02 7.28 -8.38
CA SER A 19 -5.25 7.20 -7.59
C SER A 19 -5.22 8.13 -6.37
N GLU A 20 -4.09 8.18 -5.67
CA GLU A 20 -3.92 9.06 -4.51
C GLU A 20 -3.95 10.54 -4.90
N MET A 21 -3.30 10.92 -5.99
CA MET A 21 -3.29 12.29 -6.48
C MET A 21 -4.69 12.74 -6.93
N VAL A 22 -5.43 11.87 -7.59
CA VAL A 22 -6.81 12.16 -7.99
C VAL A 22 -7.72 12.29 -6.77
N GLY A 23 -7.60 11.38 -5.82
CA GLY A 23 -8.46 11.35 -4.64
C GLY A 23 -8.17 12.46 -3.63
N ARG A 24 -6.90 12.74 -3.34
CA ARG A 24 -6.51 13.69 -2.28
C ARG A 24 -6.25 15.11 -2.76
N HIS A 25 -5.79 15.27 -3.99
CA HIS A 25 -5.39 16.57 -4.52
C HIS A 25 -6.25 17.04 -5.69
N LYS A 26 -7.31 16.32 -6.02
CA LYS A 26 -8.24 16.62 -7.13
C LYS A 26 -7.52 16.84 -8.47
N ALA A 27 -6.35 16.20 -8.65
CA ALA A 27 -5.60 16.30 -9.89
C ALA A 27 -6.23 15.40 -10.95
N GLN A 28 -6.36 15.90 -12.17
CA GLN A 28 -6.79 15.08 -13.29
C GLN A 28 -5.64 14.19 -13.76
N ARG A 29 -5.94 12.97 -14.22
CA ARG A 29 -4.91 12.04 -14.70
C ARG A 29 -4.06 12.62 -15.81
N GLU A 30 -4.68 13.32 -16.73
CA GLU A 30 -4.03 13.92 -17.89
C GLU A 30 -3.04 15.03 -17.49
N SER A 31 -3.23 15.65 -16.33
CA SER A 31 -2.34 16.69 -15.83
C SER A 31 -1.13 16.15 -15.04
N LEU A 32 -1.09 14.87 -14.77
CA LEU A 32 -0.02 14.24 -14.00
C LEU A 32 1.09 13.78 -14.95
N VAL A 33 2.28 14.34 -14.76
CA VAL A 33 3.49 13.95 -15.50
C VAL A 33 4.51 13.37 -14.53
N ILE A 34 4.93 12.14 -14.78
CA ILE A 34 5.96 11.48 -13.99
C ILE A 34 7.31 11.83 -14.60
N VAL A 35 8.10 12.60 -13.86
CA VAL A 35 9.42 13.06 -14.32
C VAL A 35 10.48 11.97 -14.13
N ARG A 36 10.45 11.31 -12.98
CA ARG A 36 11.45 10.29 -12.63
C ARG A 36 10.87 9.28 -11.67
N THR A 37 11.24 8.03 -11.86
CA THR A 37 10.99 6.93 -10.94
C THR A 37 12.32 6.32 -10.50
N THR A 38 12.42 5.96 -9.24
CA THR A 38 13.58 5.28 -8.68
C THR A 38 13.12 4.21 -7.73
N GLU A 39 13.67 3.02 -7.87
CA GLU A 39 13.39 1.91 -6.96
C GLU A 39 14.43 1.88 -5.85
N LEU A 40 13.96 1.91 -4.60
CA LEU A 40 14.82 1.81 -3.42
C LEU A 40 14.94 0.32 -3.06
N LYS A 41 16.11 -0.26 -3.27
CA LYS A 41 16.39 -1.69 -3.03
C LYS A 41 17.31 -1.96 -1.85
N GLY A 42 17.99 -0.94 -1.36
CA GLY A 42 18.99 -1.07 -0.32
C GLY A 42 18.41 -0.96 1.09
N ASP A 43 19.16 -0.33 1.94
CA ASP A 43 18.75 -0.06 3.32
C ASP A 43 17.64 1.00 3.35
N MET A 44 16.42 0.54 3.23
CA MET A 44 15.22 1.38 3.16
C MET A 44 15.07 2.30 4.37
N GLU A 45 15.65 1.93 5.51
CA GLU A 45 15.62 2.75 6.70
C GLU A 45 16.39 4.06 6.50
N HIS A 46 17.47 4.03 5.74
CA HIS A 46 18.29 5.19 5.45
C HIS A 46 17.98 5.89 4.12
N GLU A 47 17.63 5.12 3.09
CA GLU A 47 17.36 5.67 1.76
C GLU A 47 16.01 6.37 1.65
N ALA A 48 14.99 5.89 2.34
CA ALA A 48 13.66 6.49 2.30
C ALA A 48 13.64 7.84 3.05
N LYS A 49 13.09 8.87 2.42
CA LYS A 49 12.95 10.20 3.01
C LYS A 49 11.72 10.30 3.93
N ARG A 50 10.67 9.56 3.61
CA ARG A 50 9.42 9.60 4.37
C ARG A 50 9.50 8.73 5.62
N ARG A 51 9.19 9.33 6.77
CA ARG A 51 9.20 8.63 8.07
C ARG A 51 8.32 7.38 8.06
N GLN A 52 7.17 7.43 7.41
CA GLN A 52 6.23 6.31 7.31
C GLN A 52 6.86 5.11 6.61
N ILE A 53 7.60 5.33 5.53
CA ILE A 53 8.30 4.26 4.80
C ILE A 53 9.46 3.72 5.62
N ARG A 54 10.28 4.59 6.21
CA ARG A 54 11.39 4.18 7.08
C ARG A 54 10.91 3.34 8.27
N GLN A 55 9.81 3.75 8.88
CA GLN A 55 9.26 3.06 10.04
C GLN A 55 8.84 1.63 9.74
N VAL A 56 8.30 1.37 8.55
CA VAL A 56 7.90 0.03 8.11
C VAL A 56 9.08 -0.82 7.65
N ALA A 57 10.21 -0.22 7.30
CA ALA A 57 11.41 -0.90 6.85
C ALA A 57 12.27 -1.49 7.99
N LYS A 58 11.99 -1.15 9.24
CA LYS A 58 12.73 -1.67 10.40
C LYS A 58 12.54 -3.18 10.55
N HIS A 59 13.63 -3.88 10.92
CA HIS A 59 13.60 -5.34 11.11
C HIS A 59 12.82 -5.77 12.36
N ASP A 60 12.72 -4.92 13.36
CA ASP A 60 12.10 -5.22 14.65
C ASP A 60 10.61 -4.85 14.74
N ILE A 61 9.95 -4.76 13.60
CA ILE A 61 8.53 -4.39 13.57
C ILE A 61 7.68 -5.52 14.14
N LYS A 62 6.98 -5.21 15.23
CA LYS A 62 6.02 -6.10 15.84
C LYS A 62 4.80 -5.31 16.28
N PHE A 63 3.66 -5.58 15.68
CA PHE A 63 2.39 -4.98 16.07
C PHE A 63 1.24 -5.97 15.84
N PRO A 64 0.16 -5.90 16.66
CA PRO A 64 -1.00 -6.76 16.47
C PRO A 64 -1.87 -6.28 15.31
N LEU A 65 -2.37 -7.22 14.53
CA LEU A 65 -3.41 -6.96 13.53
C LEU A 65 -4.79 -7.22 14.17
N LEU A 66 -5.39 -6.18 14.72
CA LEU A 66 -6.63 -6.28 15.49
C LEU A 66 -7.86 -6.53 14.63
N HIS A 67 -7.87 -6.05 13.40
CA HIS A 67 -9.01 -6.18 12.50
C HIS A 67 -8.76 -7.21 11.42
N LYS A 68 -9.56 -8.27 11.42
CA LYS A 68 -9.56 -9.28 10.37
C LYS A 68 -10.49 -8.88 9.22
N ARG A 69 -10.16 -9.26 8.01
CA ARG A 69 -11.05 -9.08 6.86
C ARG A 69 -12.26 -9.99 7.00
N ILE A 70 -13.45 -9.41 7.07
CA ILE A 70 -14.70 -10.13 7.21
C ILE A 70 -15.12 -10.75 5.88
N ARG A 71 -14.97 -10.00 4.79
CA ARG A 71 -15.36 -10.42 3.45
C ARG A 71 -14.14 -10.61 2.56
N PRO A 72 -13.93 -11.79 2.01
CA PRO A 72 -12.87 -12.00 1.03
C PRO A 72 -13.19 -11.31 -0.30
N ALA A 73 -12.18 -11.19 -1.17
CA ALA A 73 -12.37 -10.73 -2.53
C ALA A 73 -13.40 -11.63 -3.26
N PRO A 74 -14.14 -11.10 -4.26
CA PRO A 74 -15.19 -11.85 -4.96
C PRO A 74 -14.74 -13.20 -5.51
N ALA A 75 -13.48 -13.30 -6.00
CA ALA A 75 -12.91 -14.54 -6.52
C ALA A 75 -12.80 -15.66 -5.47
N PHE A 76 -12.75 -15.32 -4.18
CA PHE A 76 -12.61 -16.27 -3.08
C PHE A 76 -13.89 -16.44 -2.27
N ARG A 77 -15.00 -15.88 -2.70
CA ARG A 77 -16.28 -16.05 -2.04
C ARG A 77 -16.87 -17.41 -2.38
N LYS A 78 -17.26 -18.13 -1.35
CA LYS A 78 -18.03 -19.38 -1.46
C LYS A 78 -19.49 -19.12 -1.07
N VAL A 79 -20.40 -19.88 -1.67
CA VAL A 79 -21.84 -19.83 -1.34
C VAL A 79 -22.09 -20.26 0.11
N PHE A 80 -21.32 -21.23 0.58
CA PHE A 80 -21.44 -21.77 1.93
C PHE A 80 -20.10 -21.72 2.67
N ARG A 81 -20.14 -21.33 3.94
CA ARG A 81 -19.00 -21.37 4.85
C ARG A 81 -19.35 -22.21 6.06
N PRO A 82 -18.64 -23.32 6.32
CA PRO A 82 -18.92 -24.18 7.46
C PRO A 82 -18.60 -23.53 8.80
N THR A 83 -17.68 -22.58 8.83
CA THR A 83 -17.21 -21.94 10.05
C THR A 83 -17.27 -20.41 9.93
N ARG A 84 -17.85 -19.77 10.93
CA ARG A 84 -17.84 -18.29 11.02
C ARG A 84 -16.57 -17.86 11.74
N PRO A 85 -15.81 -16.89 11.21
CA PRO A 85 -14.58 -16.43 11.85
C PRO A 85 -14.88 -15.69 13.16
N CYS A 86 -14.02 -15.88 14.16
CA CYS A 86 -14.01 -15.04 15.35
C CYS A 86 -13.32 -13.71 15.01
N LEU A 87 -14.05 -12.61 15.20
CA LEU A 87 -13.55 -11.25 14.91
C LEU A 87 -12.88 -10.60 16.11
N LEU A 88 -13.13 -11.14 17.30
CA LEU A 88 -12.58 -10.67 18.56
C LEU A 88 -11.44 -11.60 18.98
N ALA A 89 -10.35 -11.52 18.32
CA ALA A 89 -9.20 -12.35 18.69
C ALA A 89 -8.16 -11.57 19.46
#